data_5da2481d754cc623537653412bdaf037
#
_entry.id   5da2481d754cc623537653412bdaf037
#
_cell.length_a   1.000
_cell.length_b   1.000
_cell.length_c   1.000
_cell.angle_alpha   90.00
_cell.angle_beta   90.00
_cell.angle_gamma   90.00
#
_symmetry.space_group_name_H-M   'P 1'
#
loop_
_entity.id
_entity.type
_entity.pdbx_description
1 polymer ?
#
loop_
_entity_poly.entity_id
_entity_poly.type
_entity_poly.pdbx_seq_one_letter_code
_entity_poly.pdbx_strand_id
1 'polypeptide(L)'
;PPALRGLLGFVLPLLRRVATGLVGNHAMPVTKMLKPTAMYGTTAVFDAFNVYVPYQLEGDCRDLPNYTPVEQYSDPSQAQPNEIGKCERFRFIIHPDIVAIQDSGASVASTGGQFTSTSGTSIDVFQPIVVAEDAFSQISLRGEDSTKPVLMLPEETSKADPLGQRGYSGASWWKAVMVENPGWMAVLNVAMRVQQ
;
A
#
# COMPACT_ATOMS: atom_id res chain seq x y z
N PRO A 1 16.38 13.84 -0.01
CA PRO A 1 15.30 14.61 0.58
C PRO A 1 15.48 14.62 2.09
N PRO A 2 15.34 15.78 2.79
CA PRO A 2 15.53 15.83 4.23
C PRO A 2 14.42 14.98 4.88
N ALA A 3 14.84 13.95 5.60
CA ALA A 3 13.96 13.19 6.45
C ALA A 3 13.31 14.17 7.44
N LEU A 4 12.01 14.31 7.36
CA LEU A 4 11.23 15.07 8.34
C LEU A 4 11.30 14.33 9.68
N ARG A 5 12.31 14.65 10.47
CA ARG A 5 12.44 14.21 11.85
C ARG A 5 11.49 15.04 12.72
N GLY A 6 10.26 14.63 12.74
CA GLY A 6 9.25 15.10 13.67
C GLY A 6 8.15 14.06 13.66
N LEU A 7 7.94 13.40 14.78
CA LEU A 7 6.89 12.42 14.94
C LEU A 7 5.55 13.11 14.73
N LEU A 8 5.02 12.93 13.55
CA LEU A 8 3.65 13.27 13.24
C LEU A 8 2.88 11.95 13.15
N GLY A 9 1.82 11.83 13.94
CA GLY A 9 0.80 10.83 13.67
C GLY A 9 0.32 10.96 12.24
N PHE A 10 -0.46 10.02 11.76
CA PHE A 10 -1.03 10.05 10.42
C PHE A 10 -2.06 11.19 10.32
N VAL A 11 -1.66 12.34 9.76
CA VAL A 11 -2.44 13.59 9.75
C VAL A 11 -2.53 14.20 8.36
N LEU A 12 -3.64 14.88 8.10
CA LEU A 12 -3.94 15.49 6.81
C LEU A 12 -2.88 16.49 6.29
N PRO A 13 -2.28 17.38 7.11
CA PRO A 13 -1.22 18.26 6.61
C PRO A 13 -0.01 17.54 6.04
N LEU A 14 0.34 16.35 6.58
CA LEU A 14 1.42 15.53 6.06
C LEU A 14 1.07 15.02 4.64
N LEU A 15 -0.15 14.51 4.46
CA LEU A 15 -0.65 14.05 3.16
C LEU A 15 -0.66 15.17 2.13
N ARG A 16 -1.15 16.35 2.46
CA ARG A 16 -1.15 17.52 1.57
C ARG A 16 0.26 17.91 1.12
N ARG A 17 1.22 17.83 2.01
CA ARG A 17 2.63 18.09 1.68
C ARG A 17 3.18 17.07 0.69
N VAL A 18 2.84 15.80 0.87
CA VAL A 18 3.20 14.74 -0.08
C VAL A 18 2.55 14.99 -1.43
N ALA A 19 1.26 15.31 -1.46
CA ALA A 19 0.57 15.64 -2.71
C ALA A 19 1.25 16.78 -3.46
N THR A 20 1.63 17.84 -2.76
CA THR A 20 2.36 18.97 -3.36
C THR A 20 3.70 18.53 -3.95
N GLY A 21 4.43 17.65 -3.25
CA GLY A 21 5.70 17.10 -3.75
C GLY A 21 5.53 16.22 -4.99
N LEU A 22 4.53 15.33 -4.99
CA LEU A 22 4.23 14.46 -6.14
C LEU A 22 3.80 15.27 -7.37
N VAL A 23 2.88 16.23 -7.20
CA VAL A 23 2.44 17.11 -8.30
C VAL A 23 3.59 17.99 -8.80
N GLY A 24 4.46 18.47 -7.90
CA GLY A 24 5.66 19.21 -8.29
C GLY A 24 6.64 18.38 -9.13
N ASN A 25 6.64 17.06 -8.98
CA ASN A 25 7.41 16.12 -9.80
C ASN A 25 6.63 15.62 -11.04
N HIS A 26 5.52 16.27 -11.39
CA HIS A 26 4.65 15.88 -12.51
C HIS A 26 4.06 14.45 -12.37
N ALA A 27 3.87 13.95 -11.16
CA ALA A 27 3.25 12.67 -10.92
C ALA A 27 1.75 12.71 -11.25
N MET A 28 1.26 11.69 -11.95
CA MET A 28 -0.15 11.56 -12.31
C MET A 28 -0.90 10.69 -11.30
N PRO A 29 -2.17 11.02 -10.99
CA PRO A 29 -3.01 10.18 -10.14
C PRO A 29 -3.30 8.82 -10.79
N VAL A 30 -3.34 7.76 -10.00
CA VAL A 30 -3.60 6.38 -10.46
C VAL A 30 -5.07 6.18 -10.85
N THR A 31 -5.98 6.83 -10.15
CA THR A 31 -7.42 6.59 -10.32
C THR A 31 -8.13 7.75 -10.98
N LYS A 32 -9.13 7.43 -11.81
CA LYS A 32 -9.97 8.42 -12.48
C LYS A 32 -11.08 8.94 -11.55
N MET A 33 -11.57 10.14 -11.84
CA MET A 33 -12.69 10.74 -11.12
C MET A 33 -13.97 9.94 -11.30
N LEU A 34 -14.66 9.65 -10.17
CA LEU A 34 -16.01 9.10 -10.15
C LEU A 34 -17.02 10.22 -9.92
N LYS A 35 -18.02 10.33 -10.80
CA LYS A 35 -19.08 11.33 -10.68
C LYS A 35 -20.14 10.86 -9.67
N PRO A 36 -20.76 11.75 -8.88
CA PRO A 36 -21.85 11.37 -7.98
C PRO A 36 -23.07 10.91 -8.77
N THR A 37 -23.82 9.97 -8.21
CA THR A 37 -25.08 9.52 -8.80
C THR A 37 -26.23 10.42 -8.31
N ALA A 38 -27.07 10.89 -9.23
CA ALA A 38 -28.24 11.68 -8.87
C ALA A 38 -29.21 10.87 -7.98
N MET A 39 -29.80 11.53 -6.98
CA MET A 39 -30.80 10.97 -6.03
C MET A 39 -30.29 9.96 -4.98
N TYR A 40 -29.01 9.62 -4.98
CA TYR A 40 -28.44 8.69 -3.99
C TYR A 40 -27.38 9.40 -3.17
N GLY A 41 -27.47 9.93 -2.12
CA GLY A 41 -26.51 10.60 -1.22
C GLY A 41 -25.00 10.29 -1.38
N THR A 42 -24.59 9.96 -2.61
CA THR A 42 -23.21 9.60 -2.97
C THR A 42 -22.36 10.84 -3.23
N THR A 43 -21.08 10.76 -2.90
CA THR A 43 -20.11 11.85 -3.07
C THR A 43 -19.24 11.61 -4.30
N ALA A 44 -18.83 12.70 -4.96
CA ALA A 44 -17.83 12.64 -6.02
C ALA A 44 -16.47 12.15 -5.44
N VAL A 45 -15.83 11.25 -6.15
CA VAL A 45 -14.48 10.79 -5.83
C VAL A 45 -13.54 11.36 -6.89
N PHE A 46 -12.69 12.29 -6.50
CA PHE A 46 -11.70 12.86 -7.40
C PHE A 46 -10.62 11.84 -7.78
N ASP A 47 -9.88 12.14 -8.82
CA ASP A 47 -8.64 11.46 -9.17
C ASP A 47 -7.68 11.46 -7.97
N ALA A 48 -7.04 10.33 -7.71
CA ALA A 48 -6.29 10.15 -6.49
C ALA A 48 -5.03 9.29 -6.66
N PHE A 49 -4.06 9.54 -5.79
CA PHE A 49 -2.90 8.69 -5.58
C PHE A 49 -3.27 7.51 -4.68
N ASN A 50 -2.66 6.37 -4.90
CA ASN A 50 -2.82 5.21 -4.02
C ASN A 50 -1.89 5.29 -2.83
N VAL A 51 -2.41 5.01 -1.64
CA VAL A 51 -1.64 4.92 -0.40
C VAL A 51 -1.81 3.52 0.14
N TYR A 52 -0.73 2.76 0.14
CA TYR A 52 -0.69 1.44 0.77
C TYR A 52 -0.38 1.62 2.25
N VAL A 53 -1.31 1.16 3.08
CA VAL A 53 -1.30 1.39 4.53
C VAL A 53 -1.31 0.05 5.25
N PRO A 54 -0.52 -0.13 6.32
CA PRO A 54 -0.66 -1.30 7.17
C PRO A 54 -2.03 -1.32 7.85
N TYR A 55 -2.57 -2.51 8.12
CA TYR A 55 -3.91 -2.65 8.71
C TYR A 55 -4.06 -1.97 10.07
N GLN A 56 -2.97 -1.84 10.82
CA GLN A 56 -2.98 -1.19 12.14
C GLN A 56 -3.34 0.30 12.05
N LEU A 57 -2.99 0.98 10.96
CA LEU A 57 -3.29 2.40 10.76
C LEU A 57 -4.70 2.66 10.22
N GLU A 58 -5.55 1.64 10.06
CA GLU A 58 -6.91 1.82 9.56
C GLU A 58 -7.72 2.81 10.39
N GLY A 59 -7.64 2.71 11.73
CA GLY A 59 -8.32 3.65 12.63
C GLY A 59 -7.88 5.10 12.43
N ASP A 60 -6.57 5.34 12.36
CA ASP A 60 -6.04 6.68 12.11
C ASP A 60 -6.43 7.23 10.73
N CYS A 61 -6.59 6.35 9.71
CA CYS A 61 -7.10 6.75 8.40
C CYS A 61 -8.57 7.18 8.45
N ARG A 62 -9.40 6.45 9.20
CA ARG A 62 -10.83 6.76 9.36
C ARG A 62 -11.07 8.04 10.16
N ASP A 63 -10.16 8.39 11.06
CA ASP A 63 -10.20 9.63 11.87
C ASP A 63 -9.75 10.89 11.10
N LEU A 64 -9.30 10.74 9.85
CA LEU A 64 -8.91 11.89 9.05
C LEU A 64 -10.12 12.79 8.73
N PRO A 65 -9.97 14.12 8.82
CA PRO A 65 -11.01 15.04 8.40
C PRO A 65 -11.31 14.86 6.91
N ASN A 66 -12.60 14.88 6.54
CA ASN A 66 -13.10 14.65 5.19
C ASN A 66 -12.85 13.22 4.64
N TYR A 67 -12.68 12.25 5.52
CA TYR A 67 -12.62 10.87 5.13
C TYR A 67 -13.98 10.41 4.56
N THR A 68 -13.95 9.71 3.44
CA THR A 68 -15.14 9.13 2.80
C THR A 68 -14.90 7.63 2.65
N PRO A 69 -15.67 6.78 3.35
CA PRO A 69 -15.55 5.33 3.23
C PRO A 69 -16.04 4.84 1.86
N VAL A 70 -15.57 3.66 1.45
CA VAL A 70 -15.90 3.05 0.15
C VAL A 70 -17.42 2.87 -0.03
N GLU A 71 -18.14 2.61 1.04
CA GLU A 71 -19.59 2.41 1.04
C GLU A 71 -20.38 3.66 0.57
N GLN A 72 -19.75 4.83 0.62
CA GLN A 72 -20.33 6.09 0.16
C GLN A 72 -19.92 6.48 -1.26
N TYR A 73 -19.15 5.64 -1.95
CA TYR A 73 -18.79 5.92 -3.34
C TYR A 73 -20.00 5.80 -4.26
N SER A 74 -20.01 6.60 -5.33
CA SER A 74 -21.05 6.55 -6.35
C SER A 74 -21.10 5.22 -7.10
N ASP A 75 -19.97 4.58 -7.22
CA ASP A 75 -19.83 3.27 -7.86
C ASP A 75 -18.78 2.44 -7.07
N PRO A 76 -19.24 1.59 -6.14
CA PRO A 76 -18.36 0.72 -5.37
C PRO A 76 -17.58 -0.29 -6.23
N SER A 77 -18.05 -0.59 -7.45
CA SER A 77 -17.36 -1.51 -8.35
C SER A 77 -16.02 -0.96 -8.86
N GLN A 78 -15.82 0.36 -8.76
CA GLN A 78 -14.58 1.04 -9.11
C GLN A 78 -13.59 1.14 -7.94
N ALA A 79 -13.95 0.58 -6.78
CA ALA A 79 -13.02 0.48 -5.67
C ALA A 79 -11.94 -0.56 -5.96
N GLN A 80 -10.74 -0.28 -5.50
CA GLN A 80 -9.64 -1.25 -5.60
C GLN A 80 -9.78 -2.34 -4.54
N PRO A 81 -9.22 -3.54 -4.75
CA PRO A 81 -9.19 -4.57 -3.72
C PRO A 81 -8.56 -4.05 -2.43
N ASN A 82 -9.20 -4.32 -1.28
CA ASN A 82 -8.79 -3.85 0.05
C ASN A 82 -8.76 -2.32 0.24
N GLU A 83 -9.43 -1.57 -0.61
CA GLU A 83 -9.61 -0.13 -0.42
C GLU A 83 -10.61 0.11 0.71
N ILE A 84 -10.26 0.97 1.66
CA ILE A 84 -11.11 1.33 2.81
C ILE A 84 -11.84 2.66 2.63
N GLY A 85 -11.28 3.56 1.84
CA GLY A 85 -11.86 4.87 1.60
C GLY A 85 -10.86 5.86 1.02
N LYS A 86 -11.31 7.09 0.92
CA LYS A 86 -10.52 8.20 0.42
C LYS A 86 -10.45 9.37 1.40
N CYS A 87 -9.40 10.16 1.27
CA CYS A 87 -9.31 11.49 1.86
C CYS A 87 -8.63 12.42 0.87
N GLU A 88 -9.34 13.49 0.43
CA GLU A 88 -8.87 14.41 -0.60
C GLU A 88 -8.39 13.70 -1.88
N ARG A 89 -7.08 13.75 -2.18
CA ARG A 89 -6.44 13.16 -3.37
C ARG A 89 -5.81 11.80 -3.10
N PHE A 90 -6.18 11.14 -2.01
CA PHE A 90 -5.59 9.86 -1.62
C PHE A 90 -6.66 8.80 -1.45
N ARG A 91 -6.40 7.61 -1.95
CA ARG A 91 -7.16 6.38 -1.68
C ARG A 91 -6.32 5.46 -0.83
N PHE A 92 -6.89 4.96 0.25
CA PHE A 92 -6.20 4.10 1.21
C PHE A 92 -6.51 2.65 0.92
N ILE A 93 -5.46 1.88 0.70
CA ILE A 93 -5.51 0.44 0.41
C ILE A 93 -4.76 -0.26 1.53
N ILE A 94 -5.43 -1.18 2.22
CA ILE A 94 -4.79 -1.96 3.27
C ILE A 94 -3.91 -3.04 2.66
N HIS A 95 -2.68 -3.12 3.14
CA HIS A 95 -1.74 -4.16 2.77
C HIS A 95 -1.17 -4.85 4.02
N PRO A 96 -1.29 -6.19 4.13
CA PRO A 96 -0.86 -6.91 5.32
C PRO A 96 0.66 -7.01 5.48
N ASP A 97 1.41 -6.94 4.37
CA ASP A 97 2.87 -7.15 4.39
C ASP A 97 3.66 -5.91 4.84
N ILE A 98 2.98 -4.77 5.03
CA ILE A 98 3.64 -3.57 5.57
C ILE A 98 3.66 -3.71 7.10
N VAL A 99 4.83 -4.06 7.63
CA VAL A 99 5.05 -4.27 9.07
C VAL A 99 5.68 -3.02 9.69
N ALA A 100 5.33 -2.76 10.95
CA ALA A 100 5.95 -1.69 11.72
C ALA A 100 7.44 -1.96 11.96
N ILE A 101 8.25 -0.90 11.91
CA ILE A 101 9.62 -0.94 12.40
C ILE A 101 9.54 -0.66 13.91
N GLN A 102 9.73 -1.72 14.70
CA GLN A 102 9.60 -1.68 16.15
C GLN A 102 10.65 -0.75 16.77
N ASP A 103 10.24 -0.01 17.79
CA ASP A 103 11.12 0.84 18.63
C ASP A 103 12.06 1.80 17.88
N SER A 104 11.71 2.17 16.67
CA SER A 104 12.55 2.99 15.77
C SER A 104 12.27 4.49 15.90
N GLY A 105 11.25 4.87 16.64
CA GLY A 105 10.81 6.26 16.78
C GLY A 105 11.38 6.96 18.03
N ALA A 106 10.69 8.03 18.45
CA ALA A 106 11.07 8.76 19.66
C ALA A 106 10.73 7.99 20.94
N SER A 107 11.30 8.44 22.05
CA SER A 107 10.98 7.88 23.36
C SER A 107 9.50 8.06 23.71
N VAL A 108 8.89 7.03 24.27
CA VAL A 108 7.50 7.06 24.76
C VAL A 108 7.30 8.16 25.79
N ALA A 109 8.30 8.40 26.66
CA ALA A 109 8.25 9.45 27.66
C ALA A 109 8.13 10.86 27.05
N SER A 110 8.73 11.08 25.87
CA SER A 110 8.67 12.38 25.20
C SER A 110 7.34 12.62 24.47
N THR A 111 6.58 11.56 24.22
CA THR A 111 5.30 11.61 23.47
C THR A 111 4.06 11.48 24.37
N GLY A 112 4.27 11.38 25.68
CA GLY A 112 3.16 11.26 26.66
C GLY A 112 2.35 9.98 26.53
N GLY A 113 2.90 8.92 25.93
CA GLY A 113 2.22 7.62 25.77
C GLY A 113 1.06 7.59 24.79
N GLN A 114 0.98 8.58 23.89
CA GLN A 114 -0.12 8.68 22.91
C GLN A 114 0.04 7.75 21.71
N PHE A 115 1.22 7.17 21.51
CA PHE A 115 1.55 6.33 20.38
C PHE A 115 1.92 4.93 20.81
N THR A 116 1.71 3.96 19.92
CA THR A 116 2.02 2.55 20.18
C THR A 116 3.52 2.31 20.24
N SER A 117 3.90 1.40 21.14
CA SER A 117 5.26 0.94 21.34
C SER A 117 5.24 -0.54 21.70
N THR A 118 6.09 -1.33 21.07
CA THR A 118 6.22 -2.76 21.37
C THR A 118 7.01 -3.00 22.66
N SER A 119 8.09 -2.25 22.91
CA SER A 119 8.94 -2.43 24.11
C SER A 119 8.56 -1.51 25.26
N GLY A 120 7.77 -0.46 25.02
CA GLY A 120 7.47 0.58 26.00
C GLY A 120 8.55 1.65 26.14
N THR A 121 9.67 1.54 25.43
CA THR A 121 10.79 2.48 25.48
C THR A 121 10.73 3.52 24.38
N SER A 122 10.56 3.09 23.15
CA SER A 122 10.44 3.91 21.94
C SER A 122 9.18 3.53 21.18
N ILE A 123 8.67 4.45 20.39
CA ILE A 123 7.45 4.22 19.60
C ILE A 123 7.75 3.46 18.32
N ASP A 124 6.76 2.72 17.84
CA ASP A 124 6.83 1.99 16.60
C ASP A 124 6.57 2.92 15.41
N VAL A 125 7.34 2.74 14.34
CA VAL A 125 7.22 3.53 13.12
C VAL A 125 6.62 2.69 12.00
N PHE A 126 5.54 3.17 11.43
CA PHE A 126 4.88 2.59 10.27
C PHE A 126 5.28 3.35 9.01
N GLN A 127 5.38 2.63 7.90
CA GLN A 127 5.83 3.19 6.63
C GLN A 127 4.76 3.05 5.53
N PRO A 128 3.66 3.82 5.56
CA PRO A 128 2.75 3.89 4.43
C PRO A 128 3.48 4.37 3.17
N ILE A 129 3.13 3.77 2.03
CA ILE A 129 3.75 4.05 0.73
C ILE A 129 2.73 4.72 -0.16
N VAL A 130 3.04 5.92 -0.63
CA VAL A 130 2.24 6.65 -1.61
C VAL A 130 2.81 6.41 -3.00
N VAL A 131 1.94 6.07 -3.95
CA VAL A 131 2.34 5.70 -5.31
C VAL A 131 1.49 6.47 -6.32
N ALA A 132 2.15 7.04 -7.32
CA ALA A 132 1.51 7.63 -8.50
C ALA A 132 1.45 6.63 -9.66
N GLU A 133 0.77 6.98 -10.74
CA GLU A 133 0.73 6.20 -11.97
C GLU A 133 2.14 6.04 -12.54
N ASP A 134 2.46 4.84 -13.06
CA ASP A 134 3.75 4.49 -13.68
C ASP A 134 4.99 4.74 -12.82
N ALA A 135 4.85 4.82 -11.49
CA ALA A 135 5.98 5.00 -10.59
C ALA A 135 6.91 3.78 -10.56
N PHE A 136 6.37 2.60 -10.75
CA PHE A 136 7.11 1.33 -10.86
C PHE A 136 6.45 0.41 -11.88
N SER A 137 7.24 -0.45 -12.49
CA SER A 137 6.76 -1.45 -13.44
C SER A 137 7.25 -2.84 -13.08
N GLN A 138 6.48 -3.84 -13.49
CA GLN A 138 6.86 -5.23 -13.42
C GLN A 138 7.18 -5.69 -14.84
N ILE A 139 8.41 -6.17 -15.02
CA ILE A 139 8.91 -6.65 -16.30
C ILE A 139 8.93 -8.19 -16.25
N SER A 140 8.33 -8.82 -17.25
CA SER A 140 8.45 -10.26 -17.49
C SER A 140 9.57 -10.56 -18.47
N LEU A 141 10.12 -11.76 -18.43
CA LEU A 141 11.07 -12.19 -19.44
C LEU A 141 10.34 -12.37 -20.77
N ARG A 142 10.91 -11.88 -21.86
CA ARG A 142 10.31 -11.98 -23.20
C ARG A 142 9.94 -13.43 -23.55
N GLY A 143 8.64 -13.66 -23.81
CA GLY A 143 8.09 -14.98 -24.08
C GLY A 143 7.80 -15.84 -22.84
N GLU A 144 7.98 -15.28 -21.63
CA GLU A 144 7.79 -15.95 -20.33
C GLU A 144 6.86 -15.15 -19.42
N ASP A 145 5.76 -14.63 -19.96
CA ASP A 145 4.86 -13.72 -19.27
C ASP A 145 4.00 -14.38 -18.20
N SER A 146 3.86 -15.71 -18.28
CA SER A 146 3.00 -16.47 -17.39
C SER A 146 3.79 -17.45 -16.53
N THR A 147 3.20 -17.81 -15.40
CA THR A 147 3.69 -18.94 -14.60
C THR A 147 3.52 -20.22 -15.40
N LYS A 148 4.60 -20.99 -15.59
CA LYS A 148 4.58 -22.28 -16.26
C LYS A 148 4.48 -23.39 -15.22
N PRO A 149 3.31 -24.03 -15.07
CA PRO A 149 3.21 -25.23 -14.25
C PRO A 149 3.92 -26.40 -14.95
N VAL A 150 4.69 -27.13 -14.20
CA VAL A 150 5.34 -28.37 -14.62
C VAL A 150 4.77 -29.50 -13.76
N LEU A 151 4.18 -30.49 -14.41
CA LEU A 151 3.63 -31.66 -13.74
C LEU A 151 4.24 -32.91 -14.38
N MET A 152 4.92 -33.71 -13.60
CA MET A 152 5.34 -35.07 -13.94
C MET A 152 4.50 -36.03 -13.13
N LEU A 153 3.73 -36.87 -13.82
CA LEU A 153 2.91 -37.89 -13.18
C LEU A 153 3.78 -39.08 -12.74
N PRO A 154 3.36 -39.86 -11.73
CA PRO A 154 3.92 -41.18 -11.50
C PRO A 154 3.77 -41.99 -12.79
N GLU A 155 4.73 -42.84 -13.10
CA GLU A 155 4.89 -43.61 -14.37
C GLU A 155 5.78 -42.92 -15.42
N GLU A 156 6.02 -41.61 -15.32
CA GLU A 156 7.05 -40.97 -16.15
C GLU A 156 8.44 -41.27 -15.61
N THR A 157 9.26 -41.94 -16.39
CA THR A 157 10.62 -42.29 -16.00
C THR A 157 11.53 -41.08 -16.15
N SER A 158 12.36 -40.78 -15.13
CA SER A 158 13.38 -39.76 -15.19
C SER A 158 14.73 -40.30 -14.75
N LYS A 159 15.79 -39.58 -15.03
CA LYS A 159 17.15 -39.95 -14.60
C LYS A 159 17.25 -40.07 -13.06
N ALA A 160 16.46 -39.33 -12.32
CA ALA A 160 16.41 -39.35 -10.86
C ALA A 160 15.47 -40.42 -10.29
N ASP A 161 14.48 -40.85 -11.09
CA ASP A 161 13.52 -41.91 -10.74
C ASP A 161 13.30 -42.82 -11.94
N PRO A 162 14.18 -43.82 -12.16
CA PRO A 162 14.12 -44.72 -13.30
C PRO A 162 12.90 -45.63 -13.29
N LEU A 163 12.28 -45.85 -12.13
CA LEU A 163 11.12 -46.73 -11.96
C LEU A 163 9.79 -45.98 -12.05
N GLY A 164 9.82 -44.63 -12.16
CA GLY A 164 8.61 -43.83 -12.27
C GLY A 164 7.65 -43.91 -11.08
N GLN A 165 8.20 -44.08 -9.88
CA GLN A 165 7.38 -44.27 -8.66
C GLN A 165 6.94 -42.95 -8.03
N ARG A 166 7.51 -41.79 -8.44
CA ARG A 166 7.27 -40.49 -7.84
C ARG A 166 6.76 -39.50 -8.87
N GLY A 167 5.73 -38.78 -8.50
CA GLY A 167 5.26 -37.58 -9.22
C GLY A 167 5.90 -36.32 -8.69
N TYR A 168 6.15 -35.35 -9.56
CA TYR A 168 6.68 -34.03 -9.21
C TYR A 168 5.75 -32.95 -9.75
N SER A 169 5.46 -31.95 -8.90
CA SER A 169 4.73 -30.76 -9.29
C SER A 169 5.59 -29.53 -8.98
N GLY A 170 5.72 -28.65 -9.93
CA GLY A 170 6.47 -27.42 -9.77
C GLY A 170 5.91 -26.29 -10.63
N ALA A 171 6.36 -25.08 -10.38
CA ALA A 171 6.04 -23.93 -11.20
C ALA A 171 7.28 -23.06 -11.38
N SER A 172 7.46 -22.53 -12.57
CA SER A 172 8.53 -21.57 -12.87
C SER A 172 7.93 -20.26 -13.38
N TRP A 173 8.51 -19.16 -12.92
CA TRP A 173 8.17 -17.80 -13.39
C TRP A 173 9.39 -16.90 -13.34
N TRP A 174 9.38 -15.89 -14.18
CA TRP A 174 10.43 -14.88 -14.26
C TRP A 174 9.81 -13.50 -14.14
N LYS A 175 10.20 -12.74 -13.14
CA LYS A 175 9.72 -11.38 -12.89
C LYS A 175 10.86 -10.51 -12.41
N ALA A 176 10.90 -9.27 -12.89
CA ALA A 176 11.73 -8.22 -12.35
C ALA A 176 10.87 -7.01 -12.04
N VAL A 177 11.17 -6.31 -10.96
CA VAL A 177 10.50 -5.06 -10.59
C VAL A 177 11.50 -3.94 -10.76
N MET A 178 11.08 -2.87 -11.43
CA MET A 178 11.88 -1.67 -11.63
C MET A 178 11.11 -0.44 -11.17
N VAL A 179 11.78 0.43 -10.42
CA VAL A 179 11.27 1.77 -10.12
C VAL A 179 11.61 2.67 -11.30
N GLU A 180 10.60 3.18 -11.99
CA GLU A 180 10.80 4.05 -13.17
C GLU A 180 11.15 5.47 -12.75
N ASN A 181 10.38 6.03 -11.81
CA ASN A 181 10.67 7.36 -11.29
C ASN A 181 10.50 7.41 -9.76
N PRO A 182 11.61 7.50 -9.01
CA PRO A 182 11.54 7.59 -7.54
C PRO A 182 10.87 8.89 -7.04
N GLY A 183 10.75 9.92 -7.87
CA GLY A 183 10.03 11.15 -7.56
C GLY A 183 8.50 11.02 -7.57
N TRP A 184 7.97 9.92 -8.12
CA TRP A 184 6.55 9.60 -8.19
C TRP A 184 6.09 8.67 -7.09
N MET A 185 6.96 8.40 -6.13
CA MET A 185 6.67 7.62 -4.94
C MET A 185 7.08 8.40 -3.70
N ALA A 186 6.40 8.16 -2.59
CA ALA A 186 6.76 8.71 -1.29
C ALA A 186 6.55 7.68 -0.19
N VAL A 187 7.49 7.57 0.72
CA VAL A 187 7.35 6.76 1.94
C VAL A 187 7.16 7.71 3.12
N LEU A 188 6.10 7.49 3.88
CA LEU A 188 5.79 8.26 5.07
C LEU A 188 6.28 7.50 6.30
N ASN A 189 6.93 8.20 7.22
CA ASN A 189 7.26 7.64 8.52
C ASN A 189 6.27 8.21 9.54
N VAL A 190 5.35 7.40 10.03
CA VAL A 190 4.27 7.80 10.93
C VAL A 190 4.18 6.87 12.13
N ALA A 191 3.68 7.40 13.23
CA ALA A 191 3.37 6.62 14.41
C ALA A 191 1.85 6.42 14.51
N MET A 192 1.42 5.25 14.94
CA MET A 192 0.03 4.92 15.21
C MET A 192 -0.38 5.44 16.57
N ARG A 193 -1.56 6.06 16.66
CA ARG A 193 -2.15 6.45 17.94
C ARG A 193 -2.64 5.22 18.70
N VAL A 194 -2.54 5.25 20.00
CA VAL A 194 -3.19 4.25 20.86
C VAL A 194 -4.70 4.47 20.72
N GLN A 195 -5.38 3.49 20.14
CA GLN A 195 -6.84 3.51 20.05
C GLN A 195 -7.41 3.21 21.45
N GLN A 196 -8.21 4.12 21.96
CA GLN A 196 -8.94 3.96 23.22
C GLN A 196 -10.30 3.32 22.99
#